data_0b3179f00315c1344dc2136dfd7d4462
#
_entry.id   0b3179f00315c1344dc2136dfd7d4462
#
_cell.length_a   1.000
_cell.length_b   1.000
_cell.length_c   1.000
_cell.angle_alpha   90.00
_cell.angle_beta   90.00
_cell.angle_gamma   90.00
#
_symmetry.space_group_name_H-M   'P 1'
#
loop_
_entity.id
_entity.type
_entity.pdbx_description
1 polymer ?
#
loop_
_entity_poly.entity_id
_entity_poly.type
_entity_poly.pdbx_seq_one_letter_code
_entity_poly.pdbx_strand_id
1 'polypeptide(L)'
;MCIRDRMETFFWILSLLGAFSIMEFMAWFTHKYIMHGFLWYLHEDHHKKDHDSWFERNDTFFLFYAIVSMLFVLSWAKLDFFYGLPIAIGIFLYGFTYFVVHDIFIHQRFKMFRNIDNKYAKGIRRAHKIHHKNIHKNGGECFGMLVVPFKYFK
;
A
#
# COMPACT_ATOMS: atom_id res chain seq x y z
N MET A 1 0.59 -30.16 21.31
CA MET A 1 0.13 -28.76 21.15
C MET A 1 -1.25 -28.67 21.76
N CYS A 2 -1.42 -27.85 22.78
CA CYS A 2 -2.69 -27.70 23.53
C CYS A 2 -3.73 -27.00 22.60
N ILE A 3 -5.01 -27.23 22.86
CA ILE A 3 -6.12 -26.56 22.11
C ILE A 3 -5.98 -25.04 22.21
N ARG A 4 -5.59 -24.51 23.37
CA ARG A 4 -5.32 -23.10 23.62
C ARG A 4 -4.24 -22.56 22.69
N ASP A 5 -3.11 -23.25 22.54
CA ASP A 5 -2.00 -22.82 21.68
C ASP A 5 -2.43 -22.76 20.21
N ARG A 6 -3.31 -23.65 19.76
CA ARG A 6 -3.87 -23.65 18.42
C ARG A 6 -4.78 -22.44 18.18
N MET A 7 -5.61 -22.09 19.16
CA MET A 7 -6.50 -20.94 19.07
C MET A 7 -5.73 -19.62 19.05
N GLU A 8 -4.71 -19.49 19.90
CA GLU A 8 -3.84 -18.32 19.92
C GLU A 8 -3.11 -18.14 18.57
N THR A 9 -2.55 -19.22 18.02
CA THR A 9 -1.90 -19.22 16.71
C THR A 9 -2.89 -18.85 15.60
N PHE A 10 -4.11 -19.38 15.65
CA PHE A 10 -5.15 -19.06 14.67
C PHE A 10 -5.50 -17.56 14.67
N PHE A 11 -5.76 -16.98 15.84
CA PHE A 11 -6.08 -15.55 15.95
C PHE A 11 -4.88 -14.66 15.62
N TRP A 12 -3.66 -15.12 15.89
CA TRP A 12 -2.44 -14.43 15.51
C TRP A 12 -2.34 -14.31 13.97
N ILE A 13 -2.51 -15.42 13.25
CA ILE A 13 -2.51 -15.44 11.78
C ILE A 13 -3.66 -14.60 11.21
N LEU A 14 -4.86 -14.74 11.80
CA LEU A 14 -6.02 -13.96 11.39
C LEU A 14 -5.80 -12.46 11.55
N SER A 15 -5.15 -12.02 12.63
CA SER A 15 -4.79 -10.62 12.86
C SER A 15 -3.81 -10.10 11.82
N LEU A 16 -2.80 -10.89 11.45
CA LEU A 16 -1.83 -10.55 10.41
C LEU A 16 -2.52 -10.39 9.04
N LEU A 17 -3.29 -11.38 8.63
CA LEU A 17 -4.00 -11.36 7.35
C LEU A 17 -5.07 -10.28 7.31
N GLY A 18 -5.76 -10.05 8.43
CA GLY A 18 -6.73 -8.99 8.59
C GLY A 18 -6.08 -7.61 8.44
N ALA A 19 -4.95 -7.37 9.12
CA ALA A 19 -4.21 -6.12 9.00
C ALA A 19 -3.73 -5.89 7.56
N PHE A 20 -3.16 -6.91 6.90
CA PHE A 20 -2.77 -6.82 5.50
C PHE A 20 -3.94 -6.43 4.58
N SER A 21 -5.10 -7.08 4.77
CA SER A 21 -6.29 -6.81 3.95
C SER A 21 -6.90 -5.43 4.21
N ILE A 22 -6.92 -4.99 5.46
CA ILE A 22 -7.38 -3.65 5.86
C ILE A 22 -6.47 -2.58 5.23
N MET A 23 -5.17 -2.85 5.10
CA MET A 23 -4.25 -1.89 4.48
C MET A 23 -4.57 -1.62 3.00
N GLU A 24 -5.13 -2.57 2.24
CA GLU A 24 -5.60 -2.29 0.87
C GLU A 24 -6.74 -1.27 0.86
N PHE A 25 -7.70 -1.40 1.80
CA PHE A 25 -8.75 -0.41 1.99
C PHE A 25 -8.16 0.94 2.44
N MET A 26 -7.23 0.94 3.38
CA MET A 26 -6.58 2.15 3.88
C MET A 26 -5.76 2.86 2.79
N ALA A 27 -5.07 2.12 1.94
CA ALA A 27 -4.36 2.66 0.79
C ALA A 27 -5.33 3.34 -0.19
N TRP A 28 -6.43 2.66 -0.55
CA TRP A 28 -7.49 3.24 -1.38
C TRP A 28 -8.10 4.50 -0.75
N PHE A 29 -8.44 4.45 0.54
CA PHE A 29 -9.05 5.58 1.26
C PHE A 29 -8.09 6.77 1.34
N THR A 30 -6.85 6.53 1.76
CA THR A 30 -5.81 7.55 1.85
C THR A 30 -5.55 8.18 0.49
N HIS A 31 -5.42 7.37 -0.54
CA HIS A 31 -5.15 7.84 -1.90
C HIS A 31 -6.29 8.74 -2.40
N LYS A 32 -7.54 8.29 -2.26
CA LYS A 32 -8.70 9.01 -2.80
C LYS A 32 -9.04 10.28 -2.02
N TYR A 33 -9.03 10.23 -0.68
CA TYR A 33 -9.60 11.30 0.15
C TYR A 33 -8.55 12.18 0.80
N ILE A 34 -7.36 11.68 1.04
CA ILE A 34 -6.27 12.40 1.70
C ILE A 34 -5.27 12.91 0.66
N MET A 35 -4.70 12.05 -0.15
CA MET A 35 -3.72 12.40 -1.18
C MET A 35 -4.36 13.26 -2.29
N HIS A 36 -5.47 12.82 -2.87
CA HIS A 36 -6.27 13.64 -3.79
C HIS A 36 -7.22 14.63 -3.07
N GLY A 37 -7.10 14.74 -1.74
CA GLY A 37 -7.83 15.67 -0.89
C GLY A 37 -6.96 16.85 -0.44
N PHE A 38 -6.94 17.07 0.88
CA PHE A 38 -6.27 18.22 1.49
C PHE A 38 -4.73 18.11 1.51
N LEU A 39 -4.15 16.92 1.33
CA LEU A 39 -2.70 16.71 1.21
C LEU A 39 -2.23 16.54 -0.25
N TRP A 40 -2.98 17.03 -1.22
CA TRP A 40 -2.59 16.99 -2.62
C TRP A 40 -1.16 17.51 -2.87
N TYR A 41 -0.72 18.53 -2.17
CA TYR A 41 0.62 19.10 -2.31
C TYR A 41 1.76 18.11 -2.01
N LEU A 42 1.49 17.04 -1.24
CA LEU A 42 2.43 15.93 -1.00
C LEU A 42 2.37 14.86 -2.08
N HIS A 43 1.30 14.80 -2.87
CA HIS A 43 1.05 13.78 -3.87
C HIS A 43 1.20 14.29 -5.31
N GLU A 44 1.20 15.60 -5.48
CA GLU A 44 1.25 16.25 -6.79
C GLU A 44 2.53 15.90 -7.56
N ASP A 45 3.69 15.84 -6.90
CA ASP A 45 4.97 15.51 -7.53
C ASP A 45 5.04 14.07 -8.03
N HIS A 46 4.21 13.19 -7.47
CA HIS A 46 4.04 11.83 -7.94
C HIS A 46 3.27 11.77 -9.27
N HIS A 47 2.32 12.67 -9.50
CA HIS A 47 1.59 12.81 -10.77
C HIS A 47 2.35 13.65 -11.80
N LYS A 48 3.02 14.70 -11.35
CA LYS A 48 3.81 15.61 -12.16
C LYS A 48 5.27 15.42 -11.79
N LYS A 49 5.98 14.60 -12.55
CA LYS A 49 7.40 14.39 -12.30
C LYS A 49 8.20 15.62 -12.81
N ASP A 50 8.19 16.68 -12.01
CA ASP A 50 8.81 17.97 -12.27
C ASP A 50 10.14 18.19 -11.52
N HIS A 51 10.71 17.10 -10.96
CA HIS A 51 11.96 17.12 -10.19
C HIS A 51 12.87 15.95 -10.56
N ASP A 52 14.17 16.14 -10.35
CA ASP A 52 15.21 15.12 -10.59
C ASP A 52 15.50 14.27 -9.33
N SER A 53 14.84 14.55 -8.20
CA SER A 53 15.03 13.79 -6.96
C SER A 53 14.53 12.35 -7.11
N TRP A 54 15.28 11.42 -6.51
CA TRP A 54 14.85 10.04 -6.38
C TRP A 54 13.71 9.88 -5.35
N PHE A 55 13.70 10.77 -4.33
CA PHE A 55 12.64 10.84 -3.33
C PHE A 55 11.55 11.80 -3.76
N GLU A 56 10.29 11.40 -3.58
CA GLU A 56 9.09 12.19 -3.82
C GLU A 56 8.49 12.62 -2.48
N ARG A 57 7.80 13.75 -2.43
CA ARG A 57 7.02 14.15 -1.25
C ARG A 57 5.97 13.12 -0.90
N ASN A 58 5.50 12.40 -1.92
CA ASN A 58 4.59 11.26 -1.80
C ASN A 58 5.13 10.15 -0.87
N ASP A 59 6.45 9.99 -0.74
CA ASP A 59 7.05 8.97 0.13
C ASP A 59 6.72 9.21 1.63
N THR A 60 6.25 10.41 1.99
CA THR A 60 5.75 10.73 3.33
C THR A 60 4.61 9.81 3.77
N PHE A 61 3.74 9.40 2.86
CA PHE A 61 2.64 8.48 3.19
C PHE A 61 3.14 7.08 3.52
N PHE A 62 4.19 6.63 2.83
CA PHE A 62 4.85 5.38 3.17
C PHE A 62 5.48 5.44 4.57
N LEU A 63 6.17 6.54 4.87
CA LEU A 63 6.77 6.77 6.20
C LEU A 63 5.70 6.82 7.30
N PHE A 64 4.55 7.44 7.06
CA PHE A 64 3.43 7.46 8.00
C PHE A 64 2.99 6.04 8.40
N TYR A 65 2.76 5.15 7.43
CA TYR A 65 2.35 3.77 7.72
C TYR A 65 3.49 2.93 8.33
N ALA A 66 4.75 3.22 8.02
CA ALA A 66 5.89 2.61 8.69
C ALA A 66 5.92 2.98 10.19
N ILE A 67 5.63 4.24 10.53
CA ILE A 67 5.48 4.69 11.94
C ILE A 67 4.31 3.97 12.61
N VAL A 68 3.16 3.86 11.96
CA VAL A 68 2.00 3.12 12.51
C VAL A 68 2.38 1.66 12.80
N SER A 69 3.07 0.98 11.87
CA SER A 69 3.56 -0.37 12.08
C SER A 69 4.51 -0.45 13.30
N MET A 70 5.44 0.50 13.42
CA MET A 70 6.36 0.56 14.56
C MET A 70 5.63 0.78 15.89
N LEU A 71 4.58 1.59 15.93
CA LEU A 71 3.76 1.78 17.14
C LEU A 71 3.10 0.47 17.58
N PHE A 72 2.66 -0.38 16.66
CA PHE A 72 2.15 -1.71 17.00
C PHE A 72 3.25 -2.65 17.51
N VAL A 73 4.49 -2.57 16.98
CA VAL A 73 5.65 -3.30 17.57
C VAL A 73 5.90 -2.84 18.99
N LEU A 74 5.88 -1.52 19.25
CA LEU A 74 6.08 -0.97 20.59
C LEU A 74 4.94 -1.36 21.54
N SER A 75 3.70 -1.40 21.08
CA SER A 75 2.57 -1.86 21.91
C SER A 75 2.71 -3.32 22.32
N TRP A 76 3.20 -4.17 21.42
CA TRP A 76 3.55 -5.54 21.75
C TRP A 76 4.70 -5.62 22.78
N ALA A 77 5.78 -4.87 22.54
CA ALA A 77 7.00 -4.98 23.33
C ALA A 77 6.95 -4.30 24.72
N LYS A 78 6.09 -3.30 24.89
CA LYS A 78 6.03 -2.44 26.08
C LYS A 78 4.70 -2.47 26.83
N LEU A 79 3.62 -2.84 26.16
CA LEU A 79 2.26 -2.81 26.72
C LEU A 79 1.62 -4.21 26.77
N ASP A 80 2.40 -5.27 26.53
CA ASP A 80 1.95 -6.67 26.49
C ASP A 80 0.75 -6.93 25.56
N PHE A 81 0.58 -6.07 24.54
CA PHE A 81 -0.48 -6.24 23.55
C PHE A 81 -0.12 -7.35 22.56
N PHE A 82 -0.54 -8.57 22.86
CA PHE A 82 -0.21 -9.79 22.11
C PHE A 82 -0.43 -9.68 20.60
N TYR A 83 -1.52 -9.02 20.17
CA TYR A 83 -1.85 -8.85 18.74
C TYR A 83 -1.08 -7.71 18.06
N GLY A 84 -0.33 -6.90 18.78
CA GLY A 84 0.45 -5.81 18.23
C GLY A 84 1.47 -6.29 17.19
N LEU A 85 2.19 -7.38 17.47
CA LEU A 85 3.20 -7.91 16.55
C LEU A 85 2.61 -8.42 15.22
N PRO A 86 1.58 -9.31 15.19
CA PRO A 86 1.00 -9.74 13.91
C PRO A 86 0.34 -8.60 13.12
N ILE A 87 -0.27 -7.61 13.77
CA ILE A 87 -0.80 -6.43 13.11
C ILE A 87 0.34 -5.63 12.47
N ALA A 88 1.44 -5.39 13.20
CA ALA A 88 2.61 -4.69 12.67
C ALA A 88 3.20 -5.39 11.45
N ILE A 89 3.34 -6.73 11.53
CA ILE A 89 3.84 -7.54 10.40
C ILE A 89 2.89 -7.43 9.20
N GLY A 90 1.56 -7.48 9.41
CA GLY A 90 0.57 -7.33 8.34
C GLY A 90 0.68 -5.97 7.63
N ILE A 91 0.81 -4.87 8.39
CA ILE A 91 1.03 -3.52 7.84
C ILE A 91 2.35 -3.45 7.08
N PHE A 92 3.43 -3.97 7.64
CA PHE A 92 4.74 -3.99 7.01
C PHE A 92 4.74 -4.78 5.70
N LEU A 93 4.16 -5.99 5.68
CA LEU A 93 4.06 -6.82 4.49
C LEU A 93 3.24 -6.15 3.39
N TYR A 94 2.17 -5.43 3.76
CA TYR A 94 1.42 -4.65 2.78
C TYR A 94 2.27 -3.50 2.23
N GLY A 95 2.95 -2.72 3.08
CA GLY A 95 3.85 -1.65 2.66
C GLY A 95 4.96 -2.14 1.73
N PHE A 96 5.56 -3.30 2.05
CA PHE A 96 6.55 -3.94 1.18
C PHE A 96 5.95 -4.37 -0.16
N THR A 97 4.75 -4.96 -0.15
CA THR A 97 4.03 -5.32 -1.37
C THR A 97 3.69 -4.08 -2.21
N TYR A 98 3.25 -3.01 -1.55
CA TYR A 98 2.99 -1.72 -2.19
C TYR A 98 4.26 -1.20 -2.88
N PHE A 99 5.38 -1.15 -2.19
CA PHE A 99 6.67 -0.72 -2.74
C PHE A 99 7.07 -1.55 -3.98
N VAL A 100 6.97 -2.89 -3.91
CA VAL A 100 7.31 -3.76 -5.04
C VAL A 100 6.37 -3.54 -6.22
N VAL A 101 5.06 -3.46 -5.97
CA VAL A 101 4.07 -3.32 -7.04
C VAL A 101 4.04 -1.90 -7.59
N HIS A 102 3.97 -0.89 -6.73
CA HIS A 102 3.81 0.51 -7.14
C HIS A 102 5.12 1.11 -7.66
N ASP A 103 6.18 1.08 -6.84
CA ASP A 103 7.42 1.78 -7.16
C ASP A 103 8.31 1.00 -8.13
N ILE A 104 8.44 -0.33 -7.94
CA ILE A 104 9.31 -1.14 -8.78
C ILE A 104 8.59 -1.59 -10.05
N PHE A 105 7.39 -2.22 -9.93
CA PHE A 105 6.73 -2.82 -11.07
C PHE A 105 5.99 -1.79 -11.94
N ILE A 106 5.25 -0.83 -11.36
CA ILE A 106 4.46 0.15 -12.12
C ILE A 106 5.32 1.36 -12.51
N HIS A 107 5.88 2.08 -11.53
CA HIS A 107 6.66 3.31 -11.76
C HIS A 107 8.08 3.07 -12.27
N GLN A 108 8.58 1.82 -12.16
CA GLN A 108 9.92 1.46 -12.65
C GLN A 108 11.04 2.33 -12.03
N ARG A 109 10.91 2.74 -10.76
CA ARG A 109 12.01 3.37 -10.02
C ARG A 109 13.28 2.52 -10.07
N PHE A 110 13.10 1.20 -10.07
CA PHE A 110 14.12 0.21 -10.43
C PHE A 110 13.69 -0.52 -11.70
N LYS A 111 14.61 -0.72 -12.64
CA LYS A 111 14.34 -1.36 -13.94
C LYS A 111 14.16 -2.89 -13.80
N MET A 112 13.25 -3.31 -12.93
CA MET A 112 12.93 -4.71 -12.65
C MET A 112 11.51 -5.05 -13.12
N PHE A 113 11.23 -6.34 -13.33
CA PHE A 113 9.89 -6.87 -13.67
C PHE A 113 9.23 -6.27 -14.93
N ARG A 114 10.02 -5.74 -15.88
CA ARG A 114 9.49 -5.10 -17.09
C ARG A 114 8.69 -6.04 -17.97
N ASN A 115 9.12 -7.30 -18.03
CA ASN A 115 8.61 -8.32 -18.95
C ASN A 115 7.49 -9.18 -18.35
N ILE A 116 6.95 -8.82 -17.18
CA ILE A 116 5.80 -9.53 -16.60
C ILE A 116 4.58 -9.30 -17.48
N ASP A 117 4.07 -10.41 -18.06
CA ASP A 117 3.02 -10.40 -19.08
C ASP A 117 1.82 -11.30 -18.69
N ASN A 118 1.32 -11.21 -17.46
CA ASN A 118 0.08 -11.86 -17.08
C ASN A 118 -1.09 -10.86 -17.04
N LYS A 119 -2.32 -11.38 -17.10
CA LYS A 119 -3.54 -10.54 -17.13
C LYS A 119 -3.65 -9.62 -15.92
N TYR A 120 -3.31 -10.12 -14.72
CA TYR A 120 -3.39 -9.33 -13.50
C TYR A 120 -2.39 -8.18 -13.51
N ALA A 121 -1.12 -8.45 -13.79
CA ALA A 121 -0.08 -7.43 -13.86
C ALA A 121 -0.39 -6.36 -14.91
N LYS A 122 -0.87 -6.77 -16.09
CA LYS A 122 -1.34 -5.82 -17.12
C LYS A 122 -2.51 -4.97 -16.63
N GLY A 123 -3.46 -5.57 -15.92
CA GLY A 123 -4.64 -4.88 -15.39
C GLY A 123 -4.29 -3.81 -14.39
N ILE A 124 -3.48 -4.11 -13.37
CA ILE A 124 -3.08 -3.15 -12.35
C ILE A 124 -2.21 -2.03 -12.94
N ARG A 125 -1.26 -2.36 -13.82
CA ARG A 125 -0.43 -1.36 -14.52
C ARG A 125 -1.29 -0.43 -15.39
N ARG A 126 -2.28 -0.96 -16.12
CA ARG A 126 -3.22 -0.17 -16.92
C ARG A 126 -4.07 0.75 -16.05
N ALA A 127 -4.63 0.24 -14.96
CA ALA A 127 -5.44 1.00 -14.03
C ALA A 127 -4.67 2.19 -13.44
N HIS A 128 -3.45 1.94 -12.97
CA HIS A 128 -2.58 2.97 -12.41
C HIS A 128 -2.12 3.99 -13.46
N LYS A 129 -1.81 3.53 -14.68
CA LYS A 129 -1.46 4.42 -15.79
C LYS A 129 -2.63 5.35 -16.19
N ILE A 130 -3.87 4.87 -16.10
CA ILE A 130 -5.06 5.69 -16.34
C ILE A 130 -5.25 6.69 -15.20
N HIS A 131 -5.00 6.29 -13.95
CA HIS A 131 -4.98 7.19 -12.81
C HIS A 131 -4.01 8.37 -13.04
N HIS A 132 -2.77 8.09 -13.45
CA HIS A 132 -1.74 9.09 -13.74
C HIS A 132 -1.95 9.94 -15.00
N LYS A 133 -2.90 9.59 -15.88
CA LYS A 133 -3.28 10.49 -16.99
C LYS A 133 -3.92 11.78 -16.49
N ASN A 134 -4.54 11.74 -15.31
CA ASN A 134 -5.04 12.93 -14.66
C ASN A 134 -3.95 13.52 -13.75
N ILE A 135 -3.35 14.61 -14.21
CA ILE A 135 -2.30 15.35 -13.48
C ILE A 135 -2.88 16.38 -12.49
N HIS A 136 -4.20 16.37 -12.29
CA HIS A 136 -4.88 17.31 -11.40
C HIS A 136 -5.46 16.58 -10.18
N LYS A 137 -5.69 17.35 -9.11
CA LYS A 137 -6.29 16.87 -7.87
C LYS A 137 -7.63 16.16 -8.09
N ASN A 138 -8.47 16.70 -8.97
CA ASN A 138 -9.84 16.25 -9.20
C ASN A 138 -9.94 15.43 -10.50
N GLY A 139 -10.91 14.52 -10.57
CA GLY A 139 -11.21 13.75 -11.78
C GLY A 139 -10.37 12.47 -11.95
N GLY A 140 -9.54 12.11 -10.96
CA GLY A 140 -8.84 10.84 -10.95
C GLY A 140 -9.80 9.65 -10.82
N GLU A 141 -9.44 8.51 -11.42
CA GLU A 141 -10.12 7.23 -11.23
C GLU A 141 -9.13 6.14 -10.81
N CYS A 142 -9.62 5.06 -10.23
CA CYS A 142 -8.82 3.90 -9.85
C CYS A 142 -7.72 4.18 -8.79
N PHE A 143 -8.16 4.42 -7.57
CA PHE A 143 -7.29 4.71 -6.42
C PHE A 143 -6.79 3.46 -5.67
N GLY A 144 -7.28 2.26 -6.04
CA GLY A 144 -6.81 0.99 -5.45
C GLY A 144 -5.45 0.57 -5.98
N MET A 145 -4.76 -0.30 -5.24
CA MET A 145 -3.43 -0.80 -5.60
C MET A 145 -3.47 -2.25 -6.07
N LEU A 146 -3.88 -3.16 -5.22
CA LEU A 146 -3.95 -4.58 -5.54
C LEU A 146 -5.34 -4.95 -6.09
N VAL A 147 -6.37 -4.27 -5.63
CA VAL A 147 -7.76 -4.49 -6.08
C VAL A 147 -8.19 -3.35 -6.99
N VAL A 148 -8.33 -3.65 -8.27
CA VAL A 148 -8.74 -2.68 -9.30
C VAL A 148 -9.98 -3.19 -10.05
N PRO A 149 -10.82 -2.29 -10.62
CA PRO A 149 -12.03 -2.67 -11.35
C PRO A 149 -11.77 -3.65 -12.51
N PHE A 150 -12.63 -4.62 -12.68
CA PHE A 150 -12.50 -5.67 -13.72
C PHE A 150 -12.37 -5.14 -15.16
N LYS A 151 -12.84 -3.92 -15.43
CA LYS A 151 -12.71 -3.28 -16.75
C LYS A 151 -11.24 -3.18 -17.23
N TYR A 152 -10.26 -3.19 -16.30
CA TYR A 152 -8.85 -3.08 -16.63
C TYR A 152 -8.16 -4.40 -17.00
N PHE A 153 -8.83 -5.53 -16.77
CA PHE A 153 -8.32 -6.87 -17.11
C PHE A 153 -8.72 -7.36 -18.51
N LYS A 154 -9.40 -6.52 -19.27
CA LYS A 154 -9.82 -6.81 -20.66
C LYS A 154 -8.72 -6.49 -21.66
#